data_fb0ccd1c7bcecaee15580a02f3703ae5
#
_entry.id   fb0ccd1c7bcecaee15580a02f3703ae5
#
_cell.length_a   1.000
_cell.length_b   1.000
_cell.length_c   1.000
_cell.angle_alpha   90.00
_cell.angle_beta   90.00
_cell.angle_gamma   90.00
#
_symmetry.space_group_name_H-M   'P 1'
#
loop_
_entity.id
_entity.type
_entity.pdbx_description
1 polymer ?
#
loop_
_entity_poly.entity_id
_entity_poly.type
_entity_poly.pdbx_seq_one_letter_code
_entity_poly.pdbx_strand_id
1 'polypeptide(L)'
;SEWFIAPSLQSNASSTDLFSEGRKLIRYGYKANSIILPFGRQIGNWGDIQIGVRRERVEVKKLLPEEPGPDVRIFQTTEFLRYRVDTIDSLAYPTRGNYLTMEWDRALDQDGNKKAILNSSVLGMSAFKRGEWAGHIYGEWSRSQGDIAPLSLGGFLRLSGTPAESLSNKTVALGRVVIAHRIGSMPAALGGAVRLGFSAELGGGFKENEAVKFSKIKRAVSSFVAFDTRFGPLYFGAGATQGIGSSFYLFLGPIW
;
A
#
# COMPACT_ATOMS: atom_id res chain seq x y z
N SER A 1 -14.01 -26.06 0.79
CA SER A 1 -12.87 -25.39 1.43
C SER A 1 -11.70 -26.36 1.56
N GLU A 2 -10.56 -26.01 1.01
CA GLU A 2 -9.39 -26.88 0.93
C GLU A 2 -8.24 -26.31 1.75
N TRP A 3 -7.47 -27.21 2.38
CA TRP A 3 -6.23 -26.87 3.05
C TRP A 3 -5.10 -26.81 2.01
N PHE A 4 -4.17 -25.90 2.17
CA PHE A 4 -3.02 -25.76 1.28
C PHE A 4 -1.74 -25.33 2.00
N ILE A 5 -0.62 -25.66 1.38
CA ILE A 5 0.71 -25.13 1.71
C ILE A 5 1.23 -24.49 0.41
N ALA A 6 1.68 -23.23 0.47
CA ALA A 6 2.10 -22.48 -0.71
C ALA A 6 3.48 -21.82 -0.50
N PRO A 7 4.58 -22.61 -0.44
CA PRO A 7 5.90 -22.03 -0.25
C PRO A 7 6.27 -21.09 -1.39
N SER A 8 6.86 -19.95 -1.06
CA SER A 8 7.29 -18.97 -2.05
C SER A 8 8.64 -18.35 -1.72
N LEU A 9 9.34 -17.93 -2.77
CA LEU A 9 10.57 -17.17 -2.72
C LEU A 9 10.29 -15.79 -3.31
N GLN A 10 10.69 -14.75 -2.59
CA GLN A 10 10.49 -13.37 -3.05
C GLN A 10 11.81 -12.61 -2.99
N SER A 11 12.04 -11.75 -3.98
CA SER A 11 13.14 -10.81 -4.01
C SER A 11 12.60 -9.44 -4.41
N ASN A 12 12.69 -8.49 -3.50
CA ASN A 12 12.22 -7.13 -3.69
C ASN A 12 13.38 -6.15 -3.55
N ALA A 13 13.39 -5.12 -4.40
CA ALA A 13 14.28 -3.99 -4.27
C ALA A 13 13.45 -2.71 -4.32
N SER A 14 13.68 -1.83 -3.37
CA SER A 14 12.98 -0.55 -3.27
C SER A 14 13.91 0.54 -2.76
N SER A 15 13.49 1.78 -2.84
CA SER A 15 14.17 2.88 -2.19
C SER A 15 13.15 3.76 -1.47
N THR A 16 13.53 4.27 -0.32
CA THR A 16 12.72 5.19 0.49
C THR A 16 13.47 6.47 0.74
N ASP A 17 12.79 7.59 0.56
CA ASP A 17 13.31 8.92 0.84
C ASP A 17 12.87 9.36 2.25
N LEU A 18 13.82 9.82 3.05
CA LEU A 18 13.53 10.50 4.31
C LEU A 18 13.48 12.01 4.08
N PHE A 19 12.39 12.60 4.53
CA PHE A 19 12.14 14.04 4.44
C PHE A 19 12.20 14.67 5.83
N SER A 20 12.73 15.89 5.92
CA SER A 20 12.60 16.77 7.08
C SER A 20 12.22 18.15 6.57
N GLU A 21 11.21 18.75 7.19
CA GLU A 21 10.69 20.07 6.82
C GLU A 21 10.39 20.25 5.31
N GLY A 22 9.88 19.18 4.68
CA GLY A 22 9.56 19.16 3.24
C GLY A 22 10.77 19.02 2.31
N ARG A 23 12.00 18.89 2.85
CA ARG A 23 13.22 18.64 2.07
C ARG A 23 13.65 17.19 2.19
N LYS A 24 13.99 16.60 1.05
CA LYS A 24 14.59 15.26 1.01
C LYS A 24 15.99 15.33 1.60
N LEU A 25 16.23 14.55 2.65
CA LEU A 25 17.52 14.49 3.34
C LEU A 25 18.35 13.29 2.90
N ILE A 26 17.75 12.11 2.93
CA ILE A 26 18.47 10.85 2.76
C ILE A 26 17.62 9.93 1.89
N ARG A 27 18.29 9.18 1.00
CA ARG A 27 17.69 8.05 0.30
C ARG A 27 18.35 6.75 0.74
N TYR A 28 17.53 5.81 1.19
CA TYR A 28 17.95 4.45 1.48
C TYR A 28 17.47 3.50 0.39
N GLY A 29 18.35 2.61 -0.05
CA GLY A 29 18.00 1.45 -0.86
C GLY A 29 17.79 0.24 0.04
N TYR A 30 16.76 -0.53 -0.23
CA TYR A 30 16.42 -1.77 0.47
C TYR A 30 16.40 -2.90 -0.54
N LYS A 31 17.07 -4.01 -0.20
CA LYS A 31 16.95 -5.27 -0.93
C LYS A 31 16.56 -6.34 0.04
N ALA A 32 15.37 -6.92 -0.16
CA ALA A 32 14.82 -7.96 0.69
C ALA A 32 14.70 -9.26 -0.10
N ASN A 33 15.27 -10.34 0.43
CA ASN A 33 15.08 -11.69 -0.08
C ASN A 33 14.42 -12.51 1.00
N SER A 34 13.28 -13.12 0.71
CA SER A 34 12.50 -13.86 1.69
C SER A 34 12.07 -15.24 1.21
N ILE A 35 12.03 -16.16 2.15
CA ILE A 35 11.41 -17.48 2.03
C ILE A 35 10.15 -17.43 2.90
N ILE A 36 9.01 -17.76 2.32
CA ILE A 36 7.71 -17.71 3.00
C ILE A 36 7.09 -19.10 2.94
N LEU A 37 6.67 -19.61 4.09
CA LEU A 37 6.00 -20.89 4.22
C LEU A 37 4.63 -20.69 4.90
N PRO A 38 3.57 -20.46 4.15
CA PRO A 38 2.21 -20.39 4.66
C PRO A 38 1.56 -21.76 4.70
N PHE A 39 0.74 -21.98 5.72
CA PHE A 39 -0.28 -23.01 5.79
C PHE A 39 -1.63 -22.32 5.89
N GLY A 40 -2.56 -22.70 5.06
CA GLY A 40 -3.82 -21.98 4.97
C GLY A 40 -5.01 -22.85 4.64
N ARG A 41 -6.17 -22.21 4.75
CA ARG A 41 -7.45 -22.79 4.35
C ARG A 41 -8.18 -21.82 3.45
N GLN A 42 -8.60 -22.32 2.29
CA GLN A 42 -9.47 -21.57 1.38
C GLN A 42 -10.90 -21.57 1.90
N ILE A 43 -11.57 -20.44 1.86
CA ILE A 43 -12.95 -20.23 2.32
C ILE A 43 -13.82 -19.98 1.08
N GLY A 44 -14.43 -21.07 0.58
CA GLY A 44 -15.16 -21.00 -0.70
C GLY A 44 -14.24 -20.55 -1.84
N ASN A 45 -14.77 -19.71 -2.72
CA ASN A 45 -14.05 -19.09 -3.84
C ASN A 45 -13.77 -17.59 -3.61
N TRP A 46 -13.95 -17.10 -2.39
CA TRP A 46 -13.94 -15.68 -2.10
C TRP A 46 -12.87 -15.23 -1.09
N GLY A 47 -12.16 -16.17 -0.45
CA GLY A 47 -11.14 -15.79 0.52
C GLY A 47 -10.32 -16.94 1.06
N ASP A 48 -9.36 -16.59 1.89
CA ASP A 48 -8.50 -17.55 2.60
C ASP A 48 -8.03 -17.01 3.96
N ILE A 49 -7.65 -17.94 4.82
CA ILE A 49 -6.93 -17.66 6.06
C ILE A 49 -5.62 -18.39 6.04
N GLN A 50 -4.54 -17.74 6.43
CA GLN A 50 -3.18 -18.27 6.41
C GLN A 50 -2.47 -17.96 7.71
N ILE A 51 -1.71 -18.94 8.20
CA ILE A 51 -0.70 -18.77 9.23
C ILE A 51 0.63 -19.23 8.65
N GLY A 52 1.72 -18.58 8.98
CA GLY A 52 3.00 -18.99 8.39
C GLY A 52 4.20 -18.31 9.02
N VAL A 53 5.35 -18.67 8.46
CA VAL A 53 6.65 -18.12 8.83
C VAL A 53 7.31 -17.54 7.59
N ARG A 54 7.90 -16.35 7.74
CA ARG A 54 8.72 -15.68 6.75
C ARG A 54 10.13 -15.51 7.30
N ARG A 55 11.12 -16.05 6.60
CA ARG A 55 12.53 -15.79 6.87
C ARG A 55 13.03 -14.80 5.82
N GLU A 56 13.55 -13.67 6.26
CA GLU A 56 13.93 -12.56 5.41
C GLU A 56 15.36 -12.11 5.70
N ARG A 57 16.09 -11.79 4.62
CA ARG A 57 17.36 -11.08 4.67
C ARG A 57 17.16 -9.73 4.01
N VAL A 58 17.32 -8.65 4.79
CA VAL A 58 17.23 -7.28 4.33
C VAL A 58 18.62 -6.66 4.29
N GLU A 59 18.97 -6.08 3.16
CA GLU A 59 20.17 -5.26 2.99
C GLU A 59 19.73 -3.81 2.84
N VAL A 60 20.27 -2.94 3.67
CA VAL A 60 19.98 -1.50 3.68
C VAL A 60 21.25 -0.75 3.31
N LYS A 61 21.14 0.10 2.28
CA LYS A 61 22.24 0.95 1.81
C LYS A 61 21.80 2.41 1.79
N LYS A 62 22.66 3.31 2.23
CA LYS A 62 22.46 4.74 2.05
C LYS A 62 22.84 5.11 0.62
N LEU A 63 21.90 5.62 -0.16
CA LEU A 63 22.11 5.97 -1.56
C LEU A 63 22.43 7.44 -1.76
N LEU A 64 21.90 8.33 -0.91
CA LEU A 64 22.13 9.78 -0.95
C LEU A 64 22.11 10.36 0.48
N PRO A 65 23.00 11.30 0.84
CA PRO A 65 24.22 11.63 0.11
C PRO A 65 25.14 10.40 0.01
N GLU A 66 25.95 10.34 -1.04
CA GLU A 66 26.89 9.25 -1.27
C GLU A 66 28.06 9.39 -0.28
N GLU A 67 27.89 8.84 0.90
CA GLU A 67 28.94 8.70 1.91
C GLU A 67 29.18 7.22 2.15
N PRO A 68 30.42 6.77 2.22
CA PRO A 68 30.71 5.40 2.58
C PRO A 68 30.18 5.12 3.99
N GLY A 69 29.19 4.26 4.07
CA GLY A 69 28.62 3.75 5.32
C GLY A 69 28.57 2.23 5.26
N PRO A 70 28.60 1.54 6.39
CA PRO A 70 28.48 0.10 6.38
C PRO A 70 27.12 -0.32 5.83
N ASP A 71 27.13 -1.29 4.90
CA ASP A 71 25.91 -1.97 4.49
C ASP A 71 25.33 -2.68 5.72
N VAL A 72 24.12 -2.34 6.08
CA VAL A 72 23.43 -3.00 7.20
C VAL A 72 22.70 -4.22 6.63
N ARG A 73 22.99 -5.40 7.18
CA ARG A 73 22.31 -6.64 6.85
C ARG A 73 21.55 -7.11 8.07
N ILE A 74 20.25 -7.33 7.90
CA ILE A 74 19.36 -7.76 8.95
C ILE A 74 18.76 -9.11 8.54
N PHE A 75 18.82 -10.10 9.43
CA PHE A 75 18.11 -11.37 9.29
C PHE A 75 16.92 -11.35 10.24
N GLN A 76 15.75 -11.62 9.71
CA GLN A 76 14.52 -11.58 10.49
C GLN A 76 13.67 -12.82 10.22
N THR A 77 13.15 -13.40 11.28
CA THR A 77 12.11 -14.43 11.22
C THR A 77 10.81 -13.82 11.73
N THR A 78 9.76 -13.92 10.94
CA THR A 78 8.45 -13.35 11.23
C THR A 78 7.39 -14.43 11.16
N GLU A 79 6.62 -14.61 12.22
CA GLU A 79 5.35 -15.32 12.18
C GLU A 79 4.28 -14.39 11.67
N PHE A 80 3.34 -14.89 10.89
CA PHE A 80 2.23 -14.07 10.41
C PHE A 80 0.91 -14.83 10.45
N LEU A 81 -0.16 -14.06 10.65
CA LEU A 81 -1.54 -14.48 10.44
C LEU A 81 -2.13 -13.51 9.40
N ARG A 82 -2.69 -14.07 8.32
CA ARG A 82 -3.34 -13.31 7.26
C ARG A 82 -4.74 -13.83 7.01
N TYR A 83 -5.69 -12.92 6.90
CA TYR A 83 -7.03 -13.17 6.40
C TYR A 83 -7.26 -12.33 5.17
N ARG A 84 -7.77 -12.94 4.10
CA ARG A 84 -8.02 -12.25 2.83
C ARG A 84 -9.38 -12.61 2.28
N VAL A 85 -10.09 -11.60 1.81
CA VAL A 85 -11.30 -11.69 0.99
C VAL A 85 -11.01 -11.01 -0.33
N ASP A 86 -11.35 -11.66 -1.45
CA ASP A 86 -11.20 -11.08 -2.77
C ASP A 86 -12.35 -11.57 -3.66
N THR A 87 -13.27 -10.66 -3.95
CA THR A 87 -14.42 -10.88 -4.83
C THR A 87 -14.53 -9.80 -5.89
N ILE A 88 -13.46 -8.99 -6.07
CA ILE A 88 -13.47 -7.92 -7.08
C ILE A 88 -13.49 -8.49 -8.50
N ASP A 89 -14.21 -7.81 -9.37
CA ASP A 89 -14.42 -8.22 -10.74
C ASP A 89 -13.27 -7.87 -11.70
N SER A 90 -12.39 -6.95 -11.32
CA SER A 90 -11.30 -6.46 -12.17
C SER A 90 -10.15 -5.89 -11.36
N LEU A 91 -8.92 -6.25 -11.73
CA LEU A 91 -7.71 -5.63 -11.22
C LEU A 91 -7.43 -4.26 -11.86
N ALA A 92 -7.96 -4.00 -13.05
CA ALA A 92 -7.74 -2.74 -13.74
C ALA A 92 -8.52 -1.60 -13.07
N TYR A 93 -9.84 -1.70 -13.06
CA TYR A 93 -10.72 -0.76 -12.36
C TYR A 93 -11.91 -1.55 -11.81
N PRO A 94 -11.96 -1.85 -10.50
CA PRO A 94 -13.03 -2.64 -9.92
C PRO A 94 -14.37 -1.92 -10.07
N THR A 95 -15.39 -2.67 -10.47
CA THR A 95 -16.75 -2.16 -10.59
C THR A 95 -17.73 -2.88 -9.66
N ARG A 96 -17.35 -4.03 -9.13
CA ARG A 96 -18.13 -4.83 -8.18
C ARG A 96 -17.23 -5.63 -7.27
N GLY A 97 -17.77 -6.00 -6.11
CA GLY A 97 -17.12 -6.89 -5.17
C GLY A 97 -16.38 -6.17 -4.06
N ASN A 98 -15.76 -6.97 -3.23
CA ASN A 98 -15.06 -6.52 -2.03
C ASN A 98 -13.65 -7.11 -2.00
N TYR A 99 -12.74 -6.33 -1.49
CA TYR A 99 -11.40 -6.76 -1.15
C TYR A 99 -11.13 -6.42 0.32
N LEU A 100 -10.60 -7.37 1.07
CA LEU A 100 -10.18 -7.16 2.44
C LEU A 100 -8.92 -7.98 2.68
N THR A 101 -7.92 -7.36 3.28
CA THR A 101 -6.78 -8.07 3.85
C THR A 101 -6.53 -7.58 5.26
N MET A 102 -6.34 -8.53 6.17
CA MET A 102 -5.91 -8.30 7.54
C MET A 102 -4.64 -9.09 7.74
N GLU A 103 -3.59 -8.46 8.20
CA GLU A 103 -2.33 -9.12 8.46
C GLU A 103 -1.81 -8.72 9.84
N TRP A 104 -1.36 -9.69 10.58
CA TRP A 104 -0.67 -9.52 11.83
C TRP A 104 0.66 -10.27 11.75
N ASP A 105 1.75 -9.53 12.02
CA ASP A 105 3.12 -10.01 11.96
C ASP A 105 3.78 -9.90 13.32
N ARG A 106 4.54 -10.93 13.71
CA ARG A 106 5.40 -10.93 14.88
C ARG A 106 6.81 -11.32 14.47
N ALA A 107 7.73 -10.38 14.53
CA ALA A 107 9.14 -10.70 14.36
C ALA A 107 9.72 -11.32 15.62
N LEU A 108 10.31 -12.51 15.47
CA LEU A 108 10.83 -13.32 16.56
C LEU A 108 12.29 -13.00 16.90
N ASP A 109 13.06 -12.61 15.89
CA ASP A 109 14.49 -12.40 16.01
C ASP A 109 14.93 -11.30 15.04
N GLN A 110 15.77 -10.41 15.52
CA GLN A 110 16.40 -9.35 14.76
C GLN A 110 17.78 -9.09 15.36
N ASP A 111 18.81 -9.83 14.87
CA ASP A 111 20.23 -9.65 15.16
C ASP A 111 20.54 -9.25 16.62
N GLY A 112 20.07 -10.06 17.58
CA GLY A 112 20.32 -9.86 19.02
C GLY A 112 19.40 -8.87 19.71
N ASN A 113 18.43 -8.25 19.03
CA ASN A 113 17.44 -7.40 19.66
C ASN A 113 16.25 -8.25 20.15
N LYS A 114 16.13 -8.40 21.47
CA LYS A 114 15.12 -9.27 22.13
C LYS A 114 13.69 -8.69 22.14
N LYS A 115 13.47 -7.50 21.63
CA LYS A 115 12.12 -6.92 21.58
C LYS A 115 11.38 -7.43 20.36
N ALA A 116 10.27 -8.12 20.61
CA ALA A 116 9.37 -8.52 19.55
C ALA A 116 8.82 -7.28 18.83
N ILE A 117 8.88 -7.31 17.49
CA ILE A 117 8.29 -6.30 16.64
C ILE A 117 6.92 -6.80 16.21
N LEU A 118 5.89 -6.01 16.45
CA LEU A 118 4.52 -6.33 16.11
C LEU A 118 4.02 -5.37 15.02
N ASN A 119 3.57 -5.93 13.90
CA ASN A 119 2.88 -5.17 12.87
C ASN A 119 1.46 -5.67 12.75
N SER A 120 0.55 -4.74 12.52
CA SER A 120 -0.85 -5.06 12.25
C SER A 120 -1.33 -4.16 11.12
N SER A 121 -2.01 -4.73 10.14
CA SER A 121 -2.58 -3.99 9.04
C SER A 121 -3.97 -4.49 8.67
N VAL A 122 -4.82 -3.57 8.28
CA VAL A 122 -6.14 -3.82 7.71
C VAL A 122 -6.30 -2.92 6.51
N LEU A 123 -6.66 -3.51 5.38
CA LEU A 123 -6.98 -2.81 4.15
C LEU A 123 -8.28 -3.38 3.61
N GLY A 124 -9.23 -2.52 3.31
CA GLY A 124 -10.53 -2.90 2.76
C GLY A 124 -10.96 -2.01 1.62
N MET A 125 -11.65 -2.60 0.65
CA MET A 125 -12.24 -1.89 -0.48
C MET A 125 -13.57 -2.53 -0.84
N SER A 126 -14.55 -1.69 -1.17
CA SER A 126 -15.83 -2.11 -1.72
C SER A 126 -16.09 -1.34 -3.00
N ALA A 127 -16.27 -2.04 -4.12
CA ALA A 127 -16.51 -1.47 -5.43
C ALA A 127 -18.00 -1.52 -5.81
N PHE A 128 -18.46 -0.51 -6.53
CA PHE A 128 -19.84 -0.38 -6.99
C PHE A 128 -19.92 0.21 -8.40
N LYS A 129 -21.02 -0.12 -9.09
CA LYS A 129 -21.32 0.42 -10.43
C LYS A 129 -22.79 0.76 -10.56
N ARG A 130 -23.08 1.89 -11.21
CA ARG A 130 -24.41 2.31 -11.60
C ARG A 130 -24.37 3.00 -12.97
N GLY A 131 -24.87 2.31 -14.00
CA GLY A 131 -24.75 2.78 -15.38
C GLY A 131 -23.30 2.91 -15.81
N GLU A 132 -22.92 4.05 -16.35
CA GLU A 132 -21.54 4.37 -16.76
C GLU A 132 -20.66 4.87 -15.59
N TRP A 133 -21.22 5.06 -14.40
CA TRP A 133 -20.51 5.40 -13.18
C TRP A 133 -20.03 4.15 -12.47
N ALA A 134 -18.79 4.14 -12.07
CA ALA A 134 -18.22 3.15 -11.18
C ALA A 134 -17.38 3.84 -10.11
N GLY A 135 -17.16 3.17 -8.99
CA GLY A 135 -16.37 3.73 -7.91
C GLY A 135 -16.08 2.72 -6.84
N HIS A 136 -15.32 3.14 -5.86
CA HIS A 136 -15.01 2.34 -4.69
C HIS A 136 -14.80 3.20 -3.44
N ILE A 137 -15.11 2.59 -2.30
CA ILE A 137 -14.74 3.08 -0.99
C ILE A 137 -13.56 2.23 -0.52
N TYR A 138 -12.53 2.86 -0.02
CA TYR A 138 -11.30 2.21 0.44
C TYR A 138 -10.95 2.70 1.83
N GLY A 139 -10.45 1.80 2.67
CA GLY A 139 -9.91 2.09 3.98
C GLY A 139 -8.62 1.32 4.23
N GLU A 140 -7.66 1.97 4.84
CA GLU A 140 -6.36 1.40 5.23
C GLU A 140 -6.03 1.84 6.65
N TRP A 141 -5.60 0.92 7.47
CA TRP A 141 -4.99 1.18 8.76
C TRP A 141 -3.82 0.23 8.94
N SER A 142 -2.68 0.77 9.35
CA SER A 142 -1.50 -0.04 9.65
C SER A 142 -0.79 0.53 10.86
N ARG A 143 -0.29 -0.35 11.73
CA ARG A 143 0.46 -0.01 12.93
C ARG A 143 1.69 -0.89 13.05
N SER A 144 2.83 -0.25 13.34
CA SER A 144 4.10 -0.90 13.63
C SER A 144 4.56 -0.54 15.04
N GLN A 145 4.88 -1.55 15.85
CA GLN A 145 5.44 -1.40 17.18
C GLN A 145 6.87 -1.94 17.18
N GLY A 146 7.78 -1.19 17.83
CA GLY A 146 9.21 -1.51 17.87
C GLY A 146 10.06 -0.67 16.93
N ASP A 147 11.34 -1.01 16.78
CA ASP A 147 12.33 -0.21 16.07
C ASP A 147 12.42 -0.57 14.57
N ILE A 148 11.29 -0.66 13.88
CA ILE A 148 11.26 -0.85 12.41
C ILE A 148 11.14 0.49 11.69
N ALA A 149 11.44 0.46 10.38
CA ALA A 149 11.15 1.54 9.47
C ALA A 149 9.69 2.02 9.62
N PRO A 150 9.47 3.33 9.68
CA PRO A 150 8.13 3.87 9.84
C PRO A 150 7.26 3.49 8.64
N LEU A 151 5.97 3.33 8.89
CA LEU A 151 4.96 3.21 7.86
C LEU A 151 4.79 4.55 7.16
N SER A 152 4.50 4.55 5.86
CA SER A 152 4.43 5.77 5.07
C SER A 152 3.09 5.94 4.34
N LEU A 153 2.69 7.19 4.17
CA LEU A 153 1.61 7.65 3.32
C LEU A 153 2.10 8.74 2.37
N GLY A 154 1.36 8.95 1.31
CA GLY A 154 1.60 9.95 0.28
C GLY A 154 1.59 9.34 -1.11
N GLY A 155 1.31 10.15 -2.10
CA GLY A 155 1.22 9.76 -3.49
C GLY A 155 -0.21 9.70 -4.02
N PHE A 156 -0.35 9.25 -5.26
CA PHE A 156 -1.62 9.19 -5.96
C PHE A 156 -2.63 8.28 -5.26
N LEU A 157 -3.81 8.83 -4.95
CA LEU A 157 -4.90 8.17 -4.21
C LEU A 157 -4.50 7.68 -2.79
N ARG A 158 -3.36 8.18 -2.27
CA ARG A 158 -2.89 7.97 -0.90
C ARG A 158 -2.50 9.32 -0.26
N LEU A 159 -3.42 10.28 -0.22
CA LEU A 159 -3.26 11.72 0.00
C LEU A 159 -2.62 12.40 -1.20
N SER A 160 -3.36 12.41 -2.31
CA SER A 160 -2.96 13.01 -3.57
C SER A 160 -2.56 14.48 -3.39
N GLY A 161 -1.37 14.87 -3.89
CA GLY A 161 -0.76 16.18 -3.62
C GLY A 161 0.36 16.13 -2.57
N THR A 162 0.40 15.07 -1.77
CA THR A 162 1.52 14.78 -0.88
C THR A 162 2.55 13.98 -1.67
N PRO A 163 3.86 14.28 -1.59
CA PRO A 163 4.88 13.45 -2.21
C PRO A 163 4.79 11.99 -1.74
N ALA A 164 5.10 11.04 -2.62
CA ALA A 164 5.03 9.64 -2.31
C ALA A 164 5.83 9.32 -1.03
N GLU A 165 5.23 8.57 -0.13
CA GLU A 165 5.84 8.09 1.12
C GLU A 165 6.39 9.18 2.07
N SER A 166 6.03 10.44 1.87
CA SER A 166 6.61 11.56 2.64
C SER A 166 6.03 11.73 4.05
N LEU A 167 4.86 11.16 4.34
CA LEU A 167 4.28 11.13 5.68
C LEU A 167 4.61 9.81 6.35
N SER A 168 5.61 9.80 7.22
CA SER A 168 6.11 8.59 7.89
C SER A 168 5.75 8.58 9.36
N ASN A 169 5.22 7.47 9.87
CA ASN A 169 4.89 7.33 11.30
C ASN A 169 4.73 5.86 11.71
N LYS A 170 4.53 5.60 13.02
CA LYS A 170 4.30 4.25 13.56
C LYS A 170 2.88 3.73 13.32
N THR A 171 1.94 4.62 13.09
CA THR A 171 0.58 4.28 12.70
C THR A 171 0.19 5.16 11.52
N VAL A 172 -0.45 4.57 10.50
CA VAL A 172 -1.04 5.29 9.38
C VAL A 172 -2.49 4.86 9.21
N ALA A 173 -3.31 5.83 8.81
CA ALA A 173 -4.71 5.57 8.49
C ALA A 173 -5.09 6.39 7.24
N LEU A 174 -5.85 5.77 6.35
CA LEU A 174 -6.37 6.39 5.12
C LEU A 174 -7.79 5.90 4.86
N GLY A 175 -8.67 6.82 4.55
CA GLY A 175 -9.96 6.54 3.95
C GLY A 175 -10.09 7.31 2.65
N ARG A 176 -10.64 6.71 1.61
CA ARG A 176 -10.93 7.40 0.36
C ARG A 176 -12.20 6.91 -0.31
N VAL A 177 -12.81 7.80 -1.05
CA VAL A 177 -13.90 7.50 -1.99
C VAL A 177 -13.42 7.91 -3.38
N VAL A 178 -13.59 7.02 -4.33
CA VAL A 178 -13.29 7.26 -5.75
C VAL A 178 -14.54 7.03 -6.55
N ILE A 179 -14.84 7.96 -7.46
CA ILE A 179 -15.90 7.82 -8.46
C ILE A 179 -15.35 8.13 -9.84
N ALA A 180 -15.76 7.38 -10.85
CA ALA A 180 -15.33 7.61 -12.23
C ALA A 180 -16.48 7.33 -13.20
N HIS A 181 -16.56 8.17 -14.22
CA HIS A 181 -17.49 8.03 -15.33
C HIS A 181 -16.76 7.50 -16.57
N ARG A 182 -17.32 6.50 -17.21
CA ARG A 182 -16.79 6.02 -18.49
C ARG A 182 -17.07 7.05 -19.58
N ILE A 183 -16.01 7.59 -20.16
CA ILE A 183 -16.08 8.62 -21.23
C ILE A 183 -15.80 8.05 -22.62
N GLY A 184 -15.33 6.80 -22.69
CA GLY A 184 -15.02 6.16 -23.94
C GLY A 184 -14.38 4.79 -23.77
N SER A 185 -13.83 4.28 -24.87
CA SER A 185 -13.06 3.04 -24.90
C SER A 185 -11.90 3.16 -25.88
N MET A 186 -10.79 2.51 -25.57
CA MET A 186 -9.67 2.34 -26.48
C MET A 186 -9.99 1.27 -27.55
N PRO A 187 -9.30 1.27 -28.71
CA PRO A 187 -9.31 0.14 -29.61
C PRO A 187 -9.00 -1.17 -28.88
N ALA A 188 -9.70 -2.26 -29.20
CA ALA A 188 -9.58 -3.54 -28.49
C ALA A 188 -8.13 -4.08 -28.43
N ALA A 189 -7.28 -3.70 -29.39
CA ALA A 189 -5.87 -4.03 -29.40
C ALA A 189 -5.07 -3.36 -28.28
N LEU A 190 -5.50 -2.22 -27.76
CA LEU A 190 -4.78 -1.42 -26.76
C LEU A 190 -5.35 -1.59 -25.35
N GLY A 191 -6.62 -1.95 -25.21
CA GLY A 191 -7.23 -2.11 -23.90
C GLY A 191 -8.76 -2.01 -23.90
N GLY A 192 -9.31 -1.43 -22.84
CA GLY A 192 -10.74 -1.35 -22.56
C GLY A 192 -11.23 0.09 -22.35
N ALA A 193 -11.92 0.30 -21.24
CA ALA A 193 -12.59 1.57 -20.95
C ALA A 193 -11.61 2.72 -20.65
N VAL A 194 -12.05 3.92 -21.04
CA VAL A 194 -11.44 5.19 -20.59
C VAL A 194 -12.42 5.86 -19.64
N ARG A 195 -11.93 6.27 -18.46
CA ARG A 195 -12.74 6.87 -17.40
C ARG A 195 -12.15 8.20 -16.95
N LEU A 196 -13.03 9.15 -16.71
CA LEU A 196 -12.71 10.38 -15.97
C LEU A 196 -13.15 10.18 -14.52
N GLY A 197 -12.22 10.33 -13.58
CA GLY A 197 -12.47 10.05 -12.18
C GLY A 197 -12.05 11.17 -11.23
N PHE A 198 -12.61 11.09 -10.02
CA PHE A 198 -12.36 12.00 -8.91
C PHE A 198 -12.22 11.21 -7.63
N SER A 199 -11.39 11.71 -6.71
CA SER A 199 -11.28 11.18 -5.35
C SER A 199 -11.48 12.25 -4.28
N ALA A 200 -11.95 11.79 -3.12
CA ALA A 200 -11.83 12.50 -1.85
C ALA A 200 -11.13 11.57 -0.86
N GLU A 201 -10.12 12.08 -0.17
CA GLU A 201 -9.20 11.29 0.63
C GLU A 201 -8.98 11.96 2.00
N LEU A 202 -8.95 11.15 3.04
CA LEU A 202 -8.72 11.55 4.43
C LEU A 202 -7.67 10.60 5.02
N GLY A 203 -6.57 11.13 5.57
CA GLY A 203 -5.57 10.26 6.15
C GLY A 203 -4.50 10.99 6.94
N GLY A 204 -3.64 10.23 7.58
CA GLY A 204 -2.54 10.78 8.35
C GLY A 204 -1.68 9.72 9.01
N GLY A 205 -0.55 10.17 9.53
CA GLY A 205 0.38 9.40 10.33
C GLY A 205 0.34 9.81 11.79
N PHE A 206 0.41 8.83 12.71
CA PHE A 206 0.30 9.03 14.15
C PHE A 206 1.47 8.35 14.85
N LYS A 207 1.97 8.97 15.92
CA LYS A 207 3.06 8.41 16.74
C LYS A 207 2.60 7.14 17.45
N GLU A 208 3.56 6.35 17.90
CA GLU A 208 3.29 5.23 18.80
C GLU A 208 2.54 5.71 20.04
N ASN A 209 1.48 4.99 20.42
CA ASN A 209 0.60 5.34 21.55
C ASN A 209 -0.21 6.64 21.41
N GLU A 210 -0.23 7.25 20.25
CA GLU A 210 -1.11 8.38 19.96
C GLU A 210 -2.43 7.91 19.38
N ALA A 211 -3.54 8.34 19.98
CA ALA A 211 -4.87 8.11 19.40
C ALA A 211 -5.02 8.88 18.09
N VAL A 212 -5.77 8.32 17.15
CA VAL A 212 -6.14 9.02 15.92
C VAL A 212 -6.91 10.29 16.27
N LYS A 213 -6.30 11.46 16.01
CA LYS A 213 -6.92 12.76 16.25
C LYS A 213 -7.37 13.37 14.95
N PHE A 214 -8.64 13.76 14.86
CA PHE A 214 -9.20 14.41 13.67
C PHE A 214 -8.45 15.68 13.26
N SER A 215 -7.86 16.41 14.20
CA SER A 215 -7.05 17.61 13.94
C SER A 215 -5.75 17.34 13.15
N LYS A 216 -5.27 16.09 13.14
CA LYS A 216 -4.08 15.66 12.41
C LYS A 216 -4.40 15.00 11.06
N ILE A 217 -5.67 14.79 10.77
CA ILE A 217 -6.11 14.21 9.51
C ILE A 217 -5.95 15.25 8.40
N LYS A 218 -5.21 14.88 7.37
CA LYS A 218 -5.06 15.63 6.13
C LYS A 218 -6.22 15.28 5.20
N ARG A 219 -6.66 16.27 4.44
CA ARG A 219 -7.70 16.13 3.42
C ARG A 219 -7.06 16.31 2.06
N ALA A 220 -7.36 15.43 1.13
CA ALA A 220 -6.88 15.52 -0.22
C ALA A 220 -8.01 15.25 -1.21
N VAL A 221 -7.84 15.78 -2.41
CA VAL A 221 -8.70 15.53 -3.56
C VAL A 221 -7.85 15.29 -4.79
N SER A 222 -8.35 14.50 -5.72
CA SER A 222 -7.72 14.34 -7.02
C SER A 222 -8.73 14.25 -8.16
N SER A 223 -8.25 14.54 -9.36
CA SER A 223 -8.93 14.23 -10.62
C SER A 223 -7.99 13.48 -11.53
N PHE A 224 -8.51 12.54 -12.32
CA PHE A 224 -7.69 11.69 -13.17
C PHE A 224 -8.45 11.15 -14.38
N VAL A 225 -7.70 10.79 -15.42
CA VAL A 225 -8.16 9.91 -16.49
C VAL A 225 -7.52 8.54 -16.28
N ALA A 226 -8.34 7.50 -16.29
CA ALA A 226 -7.90 6.11 -16.17
C ALA A 226 -8.13 5.38 -17.51
N PHE A 227 -7.14 4.59 -17.90
CA PHE A 227 -7.14 3.76 -19.09
C PHE A 227 -6.95 2.30 -18.67
N ASP A 228 -7.90 1.44 -19.03
CA ASP A 228 -7.78 0.00 -18.81
C ASP A 228 -6.87 -0.59 -19.91
N THR A 229 -5.55 -0.55 -19.72
CA THR A 229 -4.60 -1.04 -20.73
C THR A 229 -4.30 -2.54 -20.56
N ARG A 230 -3.73 -3.17 -21.58
CA ARG A 230 -3.26 -4.58 -21.51
C ARG A 230 -2.13 -4.80 -20.52
N PHE A 231 -1.40 -3.73 -20.17
CA PHE A 231 -0.30 -3.76 -19.21
C PHE A 231 -0.74 -3.44 -17.79
N GLY A 232 -2.04 -3.26 -17.58
CA GLY A 232 -2.64 -2.81 -16.32
C GLY A 232 -3.30 -1.44 -16.46
N PRO A 233 -3.95 -0.96 -15.40
CA PRO A 233 -4.58 0.36 -15.40
C PRO A 233 -3.52 1.47 -15.43
N LEU A 234 -3.66 2.40 -16.35
CA LEU A 234 -2.83 3.59 -16.46
C LEU A 234 -3.65 4.81 -16.02
N TYR A 235 -3.10 5.58 -15.10
CA TYR A 235 -3.72 6.79 -14.58
C TYR A 235 -2.88 8.02 -14.92
N PHE A 236 -3.53 9.06 -15.41
CA PHE A 236 -2.97 10.39 -15.57
C PHE A 236 -3.85 11.36 -14.76
N GLY A 237 -3.28 12.04 -13.79
CA GLY A 237 -4.08 12.87 -12.89
C GLY A 237 -3.31 13.93 -12.15
N ALA A 238 -4.06 14.73 -11.40
CA ALA A 238 -3.54 15.72 -10.50
C ALA A 238 -4.28 15.62 -9.16
N GLY A 239 -3.59 15.97 -8.09
CA GLY A 239 -4.20 16.01 -6.76
C GLY A 239 -3.60 17.09 -5.89
N ALA A 240 -4.35 17.45 -4.85
CA ALA A 240 -3.96 18.44 -3.87
C ALA A 240 -4.29 17.98 -2.45
N THR A 241 -3.37 18.23 -1.52
CA THR A 241 -3.54 17.98 -0.08
C THR A 241 -3.49 19.28 0.69
N GLN A 242 -4.47 19.48 1.56
CA GLN A 242 -4.59 20.64 2.40
C GLN A 242 -3.31 20.88 3.24
N GLY A 243 -2.70 22.06 3.08
CA GLY A 243 -1.53 22.48 3.84
C GLY A 243 -0.22 21.78 3.45
N ILE A 244 -0.19 21.06 2.30
CA ILE A 244 1.03 20.41 1.78
C ILE A 244 1.33 20.91 0.37
N GLY A 245 0.42 20.70 -0.61
CA GLY A 245 0.66 21.11 -1.98
C GLY A 245 -0.18 20.34 -3.00
N SER A 246 0.24 20.45 -4.25
CA SER A 246 -0.36 19.75 -5.39
C SER A 246 0.70 18.98 -6.18
N SER A 247 0.30 17.91 -6.85
CA SER A 247 1.18 17.06 -7.65
C SER A 247 0.45 16.53 -8.88
N PHE A 248 1.21 16.31 -9.95
CA PHE A 248 0.75 15.56 -11.11
C PHE A 248 1.24 14.13 -11.04
N TYR A 249 0.47 13.21 -11.59
CA TYR A 249 0.74 11.78 -11.52
C TYR A 249 0.61 11.12 -12.88
N LEU A 250 1.55 10.26 -13.17
CA LEU A 250 1.46 9.20 -14.17
C LEU A 250 1.72 7.90 -13.43
N PHE A 251 0.73 7.04 -13.35
CA PHE A 251 0.80 5.82 -12.56
C PHE A 251 0.30 4.63 -13.37
N LEU A 252 1.06 3.56 -13.39
CA LEU A 252 0.71 2.29 -14.01
C LEU A 252 0.62 1.21 -12.93
N GLY A 253 -0.51 0.54 -12.84
CA GLY A 253 -0.76 -0.54 -11.90
C GLY A 253 -2.07 -0.37 -11.11
N PRO A 254 -2.44 -1.36 -10.29
CA PRO A 254 -3.59 -1.26 -9.39
C PRO A 254 -3.34 -0.22 -8.29
N ILE A 255 -4.42 0.39 -7.81
CA ILE A 255 -4.39 1.48 -6.83
C ILE A 255 -4.84 1.05 -5.41
N TRP A 256 -4.85 -0.26 -5.12
CA TRP A 256 -5.16 -0.88 -3.83
C TRP A 256 -4.15 -1.95 -3.44
#